data_285b09ab6e3a89194af840f6836e0fb3
#
_entry.id   285b09ab6e3a89194af840f6836e0fb3
#
_cell.length_a   1.000
_cell.length_b   1.000
_cell.length_c   1.000
_cell.angle_alpha   90.00
_cell.angle_beta   90.00
_cell.angle_gamma   90.00
#
_symmetry.space_group_name_H-M   'P 1'
#
loop_
_entity.id
_entity.type
_entity.pdbx_description
1 polymer ?
#
loop_
_entity_poly.entity_id
_entity_poly.type
_entity_poly.pdbx_seq_one_letter_code
_entity_poly.pdbx_strand_id
1 'polypeptide(L)'
;FMLAQALHADGKYAAALRSYDKYLEFCPDDSLAINCAEGCRTAQEIRARGSRYVVKQAKLFNSRRADFCPMYLGADCDQIYYTSTTEKATGDKKSEITGMKNADVFFSKKNEKGEWERPEPVEGELNTEFDEGIVAFSPDAQTMYLTKARRELNAPTSVEIYTSTRSDAKWSAPVKFEITADTLSTFGHPAVSPDGEYLYFVSDMPGGYGGKDIWRISLKERQGSLVNLGPDINTEGNDDFPYVRSDGSLYFSSDGHPGMGGLDIFRATAVGDPADLRWKVENMGFPINSAGDDFGITFGKGEDGFFSSNRGDARGYDHIYSFEYDPVRITIEGLVMDKDEEPVKNAIIRIVGNDGSNQKEVARDDGSFSFALQRGVK
;
A
#
# COMPACT_ATOMS: atom_id res chain seq x y z
N PHE A 1 -7.73 21.59 16.49
CA PHE A 1 -7.26 20.72 15.41
C PHE A 1 -7.16 19.26 15.87
N MET A 2 -6.31 18.90 16.81
CA MET A 2 -6.05 17.52 17.29
C MET A 2 -7.32 16.73 17.66
N LEU A 3 -8.34 17.37 18.30
CA LEU A 3 -9.62 16.69 18.55
C LEU A 3 -10.34 16.30 17.25
N ALA A 4 -10.26 17.15 16.23
CA ALA A 4 -10.87 16.88 14.94
C ALA A 4 -10.19 15.69 14.26
N GLN A 5 -8.85 15.63 14.29
CA GLN A 5 -8.08 14.49 13.76
C GLN A 5 -8.42 13.19 14.49
N ALA A 6 -8.47 13.19 15.83
CA ALA A 6 -8.85 12.01 16.60
C ALA A 6 -10.26 11.52 16.30
N LEU A 7 -11.22 12.43 16.10
CA LEU A 7 -12.60 12.09 15.69
C LEU A 7 -12.66 11.56 14.26
N HIS A 8 -11.81 12.09 13.36
CA HIS A 8 -11.70 11.64 11.97
C HIS A 8 -11.19 10.19 11.93
N ALA A 9 -10.09 9.91 12.61
CA ALA A 9 -9.51 8.56 12.73
C ALA A 9 -10.43 7.55 13.44
N ASP A 10 -11.40 8.02 14.23
CA ASP A 10 -12.45 7.18 14.86
C ASP A 10 -13.70 7.04 13.97
N GLY A 11 -13.68 7.56 12.74
CA GLY A 11 -14.80 7.53 11.79
C GLY A 11 -16.00 8.38 12.18
N LYS A 12 -15.85 9.27 13.16
CA LYS A 12 -16.89 10.19 13.62
C LYS A 12 -16.93 11.47 12.76
N TYR A 13 -17.07 11.29 11.45
CA TYR A 13 -16.92 12.34 10.43
C TYR A 13 -17.72 13.61 10.71
N ALA A 14 -19.01 13.50 11.11
CA ALA A 14 -19.83 14.67 11.41
C ALA A 14 -19.34 15.46 12.62
N ALA A 15 -18.75 14.80 13.62
CA ALA A 15 -18.18 15.47 14.79
C ALA A 15 -16.80 16.06 14.47
N ALA A 16 -15.98 15.32 13.69
CA ALA A 16 -14.71 15.79 13.19
C ALA A 16 -14.88 17.07 12.35
N LEU A 17 -15.81 17.06 11.39
CA LEU A 17 -16.11 18.21 10.53
C LEU A 17 -16.46 19.46 11.34
N ARG A 18 -17.37 19.33 12.31
CA ARG A 18 -17.71 20.50 13.18
C ARG A 18 -16.48 21.03 13.93
N SER A 19 -15.57 20.16 14.29
CA SER A 19 -14.33 20.55 15.00
C SER A 19 -13.31 21.21 14.07
N TYR A 20 -13.22 20.74 12.82
CA TYR A 20 -12.41 21.38 11.77
C TYR A 20 -13.00 22.73 11.38
N ASP A 21 -14.31 22.82 11.13
CA ASP A 21 -14.97 24.08 10.77
C ASP A 21 -14.74 25.13 11.87
N LYS A 22 -14.86 24.75 13.15
CA LYS A 22 -14.57 25.65 14.27
C LYS A 22 -13.09 26.07 14.31
N TYR A 23 -12.16 25.20 13.99
CA TYR A 23 -10.73 25.53 13.92
C TYR A 23 -10.46 26.51 12.78
N LEU A 24 -11.06 26.28 11.61
CA LEU A 24 -10.92 27.13 10.42
C LEU A 24 -11.52 28.53 10.56
N GLU A 25 -12.39 28.77 11.55
CA GLU A 25 -12.81 30.16 11.92
C GLU A 25 -11.61 31.00 12.40
N PHE A 26 -10.57 30.37 12.98
CA PHE A 26 -9.38 31.03 13.50
C PHE A 26 -8.17 30.91 12.56
N CYS A 27 -8.10 29.83 11.78
CA CYS A 27 -7.00 29.51 10.86
C CYS A 27 -7.58 29.18 9.46
N PRO A 28 -8.15 30.17 8.74
CA PRO A 28 -8.91 29.91 7.50
C PRO A 28 -8.06 29.41 6.33
N ASP A 29 -6.76 29.65 6.35
CA ASP A 29 -5.83 29.31 5.27
C ASP A 29 -5.02 28.02 5.57
N ASP A 30 -5.33 27.28 6.65
CA ASP A 30 -4.68 26.02 6.99
C ASP A 30 -5.14 24.93 6.00
N SER A 31 -4.28 24.63 5.01
CA SER A 31 -4.59 23.70 3.93
C SER A 31 -4.76 22.28 4.44
N LEU A 32 -4.04 21.86 5.47
CA LEU A 32 -4.19 20.54 6.08
C LEU A 32 -5.58 20.40 6.72
N ALA A 33 -6.01 21.41 7.48
CA ALA A 33 -7.35 21.40 8.08
C ALA A 33 -8.47 21.46 7.03
N ILE A 34 -8.27 22.20 5.94
CA ILE A 34 -9.22 22.27 4.81
C ILE A 34 -9.36 20.89 4.16
N ASN A 35 -8.25 20.22 3.86
CA ASN A 35 -8.24 18.90 3.23
C ASN A 35 -8.87 17.83 4.14
N CYS A 36 -8.54 17.83 5.44
CA CYS A 36 -9.16 16.92 6.41
C CYS A 36 -10.67 17.15 6.55
N ALA A 37 -11.13 18.41 6.54
CA ALA A 37 -12.54 18.73 6.56
C ALA A 37 -13.26 18.24 5.29
N GLU A 38 -12.62 18.37 4.12
CA GLU A 38 -13.15 17.85 2.87
C GLU A 38 -13.21 16.31 2.88
N GLY A 39 -12.19 15.65 3.42
CA GLY A 39 -12.20 14.20 3.67
C GLY A 39 -13.42 13.79 4.50
N CYS A 40 -13.70 14.51 5.60
CA CYS A 40 -14.89 14.24 6.42
C CYS A 40 -16.22 14.45 5.66
N ARG A 41 -16.30 15.39 4.75
CA ARG A 41 -17.50 15.63 3.92
C ARG A 41 -17.75 14.49 2.94
N THR A 42 -16.69 14.00 2.33
CA THR A 42 -16.75 13.02 1.23
C THR A 42 -16.69 11.57 1.71
N ALA A 43 -16.20 11.29 2.93
CA ALA A 43 -15.97 9.93 3.45
C ALA A 43 -17.19 9.00 3.37
N GLN A 44 -18.40 9.53 3.66
CA GLN A 44 -19.62 8.71 3.59
C GLN A 44 -19.98 8.34 2.16
N GLU A 45 -19.78 9.26 1.21
CA GLU A 45 -20.00 9.03 -0.22
C GLU A 45 -18.99 8.02 -0.76
N ILE A 46 -17.70 8.19 -0.42
CA ILE A 46 -16.63 7.25 -0.78
C ILE A 46 -16.97 5.85 -0.27
N ARG A 47 -17.41 5.74 0.99
CA ARG A 47 -17.83 4.46 1.58
C ARG A 47 -19.06 3.85 0.89
N ALA A 48 -20.08 4.66 0.59
CA ALA A 48 -21.30 4.21 -0.07
C ALA A 48 -21.06 3.76 -1.52
N ARG A 49 -20.21 4.48 -2.25
CA ARG A 49 -19.79 4.12 -3.60
C ARG A 49 -19.01 2.82 -3.61
N GLY A 50 -18.12 2.65 -2.61
CA GLY A 50 -17.23 1.52 -2.52
C GLY A 50 -16.32 1.35 -3.74
N SER A 51 -15.45 0.39 -3.67
CA SER A 51 -14.72 -0.14 -4.82
C SER A 51 -15.01 -1.63 -4.96
N ARG A 52 -14.45 -2.26 -5.97
CA ARG A 52 -14.64 -3.70 -6.20
C ARG A 52 -13.53 -4.54 -5.59
N TYR A 53 -12.70 -3.93 -4.78
CA TYR A 53 -11.73 -4.67 -3.99
C TYR A 53 -12.43 -5.39 -2.83
N VAL A 54 -12.01 -6.63 -2.59
CA VAL A 54 -12.38 -7.41 -1.41
C VAL A 54 -11.17 -7.45 -0.50
N VAL A 55 -11.33 -6.95 0.72
CA VAL A 55 -10.24 -6.85 1.71
C VAL A 55 -10.45 -7.86 2.81
N LYS A 56 -9.40 -8.60 3.17
CA LYS A 56 -9.40 -9.62 4.23
C LYS A 56 -8.13 -9.51 5.05
N GLN A 57 -8.23 -9.73 6.36
CA GLN A 57 -7.05 -9.82 7.21
C GLN A 57 -6.19 -11.04 6.83
N ALA A 58 -4.91 -10.82 6.54
CA ALA A 58 -3.97 -11.86 6.17
C ALA A 58 -3.41 -12.56 7.41
N LYS A 59 -4.24 -13.38 8.07
CA LYS A 59 -4.00 -13.97 9.40
C LYS A 59 -2.66 -14.70 9.54
N LEU A 60 -2.13 -15.27 8.46
CA LEU A 60 -0.87 -16.00 8.48
C LEU A 60 0.32 -15.09 8.80
N PHE A 61 0.29 -13.86 8.29
CA PHE A 61 1.35 -12.86 8.45
C PHE A 61 1.20 -12.05 9.74
N ASN A 62 0.03 -12.09 10.38
CA ASN A 62 -0.27 -11.27 11.54
C ASN A 62 -0.01 -12.01 12.85
N SER A 63 0.75 -11.38 13.73
CA SER A 63 1.01 -11.79 15.09
C SER A 63 0.01 -11.14 16.08
N ARG A 64 0.33 -11.16 17.37
CA ARG A 64 -0.38 -10.40 18.40
C ARG A 64 0.19 -8.98 18.59
N ARG A 65 1.17 -8.61 17.80
CA ARG A 65 1.88 -7.33 17.81
C ARG A 65 1.65 -6.64 16.47
N ALA A 66 2.42 -5.60 16.18
CA ALA A 66 2.34 -4.93 14.90
C ALA A 66 3.10 -5.72 13.81
N ASP A 67 2.44 -5.88 12.66
CA ASP A 67 2.97 -6.52 11.46
C ASP A 67 2.54 -5.66 10.26
N PHE A 68 3.50 -5.12 9.49
CA PHE A 68 3.21 -4.08 8.49
C PHE A 68 4.21 -4.02 7.34
N CYS A 69 3.90 -3.21 6.32
CA CYS A 69 4.68 -2.96 5.12
C CYS A 69 5.13 -4.23 4.39
N PRO A 70 4.16 -5.05 3.94
CA PRO A 70 4.46 -6.21 3.11
C PRO A 70 5.02 -5.78 1.76
N MET A 71 6.06 -6.49 1.28
CA MET A 71 6.69 -6.23 0.00
C MET A 71 7.08 -7.54 -0.68
N TYR A 72 6.67 -7.75 -1.91
CA TYR A 72 7.09 -8.89 -2.71
C TYR A 72 8.54 -8.76 -3.16
N LEU A 73 9.25 -9.89 -3.17
CA LEU A 73 10.56 -9.99 -3.80
C LEU A 73 10.41 -10.44 -5.25
N GLY A 74 10.78 -9.56 -6.18
CA GLY A 74 10.80 -9.86 -7.61
C GLY A 74 9.41 -10.05 -8.24
N ALA A 75 9.39 -10.29 -9.54
CA ALA A 75 8.17 -10.35 -10.34
C ALA A 75 7.35 -11.64 -10.14
N ASP A 76 7.96 -12.70 -9.58
CA ASP A 76 7.26 -13.97 -9.37
C ASP A 76 6.24 -13.92 -8.25
N CYS A 77 6.38 -12.98 -7.31
CA CYS A 77 5.49 -12.79 -6.16
C CYS A 77 5.30 -14.08 -5.35
N ASP A 78 6.35 -14.87 -5.24
CA ASP A 78 6.41 -16.13 -4.48
C ASP A 78 7.11 -15.97 -3.13
N GLN A 79 7.74 -14.81 -2.89
CA GLN A 79 8.36 -14.44 -1.63
C GLN A 79 7.83 -13.07 -1.20
N ILE A 80 7.54 -12.94 0.09
CA ILE A 80 7.07 -11.71 0.70
C ILE A 80 7.89 -11.40 1.95
N TYR A 81 8.28 -10.15 2.09
CA TYR A 81 8.97 -9.60 3.24
C TYR A 81 8.06 -8.58 3.91
N TYR A 82 8.16 -8.44 5.22
CA TYR A 82 7.40 -7.45 5.97
C TYR A 82 8.07 -7.13 7.30
N THR A 83 7.64 -6.09 7.96
CA THR A 83 8.15 -5.64 9.27
C THR A 83 7.29 -6.19 10.39
N SER A 84 7.90 -6.69 11.46
CA SER A 84 7.18 -7.22 12.61
C SER A 84 7.85 -6.90 13.93
N THR A 85 7.03 -6.57 14.94
CA THR A 85 7.45 -6.35 16.33
C THR A 85 7.12 -7.54 17.25
N THR A 86 6.97 -8.72 16.65
CA THR A 86 6.62 -9.96 17.37
C THR A 86 7.70 -10.35 18.37
N GLU A 87 7.35 -11.23 19.33
CA GLU A 87 8.30 -11.75 20.32
C GLU A 87 9.47 -12.55 19.71
N LYS A 88 9.37 -12.95 18.43
CA LYS A 88 10.45 -13.59 17.67
C LYS A 88 11.49 -12.60 17.12
N ALA A 89 11.23 -11.29 17.18
CA ALA A 89 12.18 -10.27 16.76
C ALA A 89 13.47 -10.34 17.58
N THR A 90 14.57 -9.96 16.95
CA THR A 90 15.93 -10.02 17.49
C THR A 90 16.10 -9.09 18.70
N GLY A 91 16.94 -9.48 19.65
CA GLY A 91 17.22 -8.70 20.85
C GLY A 91 16.09 -8.72 21.87
N ASP A 92 16.37 -8.10 23.03
CA ASP A 92 15.43 -8.02 24.17
C ASP A 92 14.98 -6.57 24.48
N LYS A 93 15.51 -5.61 23.74
CA LYS A 93 15.14 -4.20 23.91
C LYS A 93 13.69 -3.98 23.45
N LYS A 94 13.03 -3.10 24.19
CA LYS A 94 11.65 -2.68 23.88
C LYS A 94 11.61 -1.17 23.71
N SER A 95 10.75 -0.74 22.82
CA SER A 95 10.43 0.68 22.66
C SER A 95 9.88 1.23 23.97
N GLU A 96 10.40 2.36 24.42
CA GLU A 96 9.88 3.06 25.60
C GLU A 96 8.50 3.65 25.38
N ILE A 97 8.12 3.85 24.11
CA ILE A 97 6.82 4.42 23.71
C ILE A 97 5.75 3.32 23.63
N THR A 98 6.03 2.23 22.91
CA THR A 98 5.02 1.19 22.60
C THR A 98 5.11 -0.02 23.55
N GLY A 99 6.22 -0.21 24.25
CA GLY A 99 6.51 -1.39 25.05
C GLY A 99 6.69 -2.68 24.22
N MET A 100 6.67 -2.58 22.89
CA MET A 100 6.94 -3.69 21.98
C MET A 100 8.45 -3.88 21.76
N LYS A 101 8.87 -5.06 21.33
CA LYS A 101 10.23 -5.26 20.82
C LYS A 101 10.48 -4.35 19.63
N ASN A 102 11.74 -4.07 19.34
CA ASN A 102 12.13 -3.40 18.12
C ASN A 102 11.71 -4.23 16.91
N ALA A 103 11.50 -3.56 15.80
CA ALA A 103 10.99 -4.16 14.58
C ALA A 103 12.09 -4.89 13.82
N ASP A 104 11.76 -6.07 13.29
CA ASP A 104 12.62 -6.88 12.43
C ASP A 104 11.96 -7.11 11.07
N VAL A 105 12.78 -7.44 10.08
CA VAL A 105 12.34 -7.93 8.78
C VAL A 105 12.04 -9.42 8.86
N PHE A 106 10.82 -9.79 8.52
CA PHE A 106 10.35 -11.17 8.39
C PHE A 106 10.12 -11.52 6.93
N PHE A 107 10.16 -12.80 6.61
CA PHE A 107 9.84 -13.26 5.26
C PHE A 107 9.03 -14.54 5.28
N SER A 108 8.32 -14.79 4.18
CA SER A 108 7.66 -16.03 3.86
C SER A 108 7.80 -16.31 2.37
N LYS A 109 7.72 -17.57 2.00
CA LYS A 109 7.72 -18.03 0.61
C LYS A 109 6.54 -18.94 0.36
N LYS A 110 6.15 -19.09 -0.90
CA LYS A 110 5.16 -20.07 -1.32
C LYS A 110 5.83 -21.45 -1.47
N ASN A 111 5.13 -22.48 -1.02
CA ASN A 111 5.52 -23.87 -1.25
C ASN A 111 5.17 -24.29 -2.70
N GLU A 112 5.49 -25.55 -3.06
CA GLU A 112 5.20 -26.11 -4.39
C GLU A 112 3.70 -26.12 -4.76
N LYS A 113 2.80 -25.99 -3.77
CA LYS A 113 1.35 -25.89 -3.98
C LYS A 113 0.87 -24.45 -4.14
N GLY A 114 1.77 -23.47 -4.07
CA GLY A 114 1.44 -22.04 -4.10
C GLY A 114 0.88 -21.48 -2.79
N GLU A 115 0.95 -22.24 -1.69
CA GLU A 115 0.48 -21.78 -0.37
C GLU A 115 1.65 -21.12 0.38
N TRP A 116 1.37 -20.04 1.11
CA TRP A 116 2.36 -19.36 1.93
C TRP A 116 2.82 -20.23 3.10
N GLU A 117 4.12 -20.37 3.27
CA GLU A 117 4.73 -21.00 4.44
C GLU A 117 4.64 -20.05 5.66
N ARG A 118 4.87 -20.62 6.85
CA ARG A 118 4.88 -19.84 8.08
C ARG A 118 6.02 -18.82 8.04
N PRO A 119 5.75 -17.53 8.31
CA PRO A 119 6.79 -16.52 8.32
C PRO A 119 7.83 -16.74 9.43
N GLU A 120 9.08 -16.42 9.08
CA GLU A 120 10.22 -16.47 10.00
C GLU A 120 11.03 -15.14 9.87
N PRO A 121 11.77 -14.72 10.91
CA PRO A 121 12.68 -13.61 10.78
C PRO A 121 13.76 -13.92 9.74
N VAL A 122 14.20 -12.89 9.02
CA VAL A 122 15.31 -13.06 8.05
C VAL A 122 16.57 -13.43 8.81
N GLU A 123 17.18 -14.55 8.41
CA GLU A 123 18.41 -15.05 9.00
C GLU A 123 19.64 -14.21 8.58
N GLY A 124 20.65 -14.17 9.44
CA GLY A 124 21.93 -13.52 9.19
C GLY A 124 22.08 -12.19 9.92
N GLU A 125 22.73 -11.22 9.28
CA GLU A 125 23.13 -9.96 9.91
C GLU A 125 22.17 -8.80 9.57
N LEU A 126 21.04 -9.09 8.91
CA LEU A 126 20.08 -8.06 8.50
C LEU A 126 19.37 -7.45 9.72
N ASN A 127 18.82 -8.31 10.57
CA ASN A 127 18.13 -7.93 11.79
C ASN A 127 19.11 -7.75 12.94
N THR A 128 18.96 -6.69 13.71
CA THR A 128 19.86 -6.36 14.83
C THR A 128 19.06 -6.07 16.11
N GLU A 129 19.67 -5.48 17.12
CA GLU A 129 18.97 -5.02 18.32
C GLU A 129 18.20 -3.70 18.13
N PHE A 130 18.24 -3.10 16.94
CA PHE A 130 17.54 -1.85 16.58
C PHE A 130 16.30 -2.14 15.73
N ASP A 131 15.62 -1.08 15.31
CA ASP A 131 14.49 -1.21 14.38
C ASP A 131 15.01 -1.32 12.95
N GLU A 132 14.69 -2.42 12.28
CA GLU A 132 14.86 -2.64 10.87
C GLU A 132 13.51 -2.98 10.23
N GLY A 133 13.24 -2.41 9.05
CA GLY A 133 11.99 -2.73 8.35
C GLY A 133 11.77 -1.91 7.11
N ILE A 134 10.56 -1.98 6.60
CA ILE A 134 10.08 -1.24 5.43
C ILE A 134 11.07 -1.38 4.29
N VAL A 135 10.98 -2.53 3.61
CA VAL A 135 11.94 -2.92 2.59
C VAL A 135 11.43 -2.65 1.18
N ALA A 136 12.35 -2.41 0.26
CA ALA A 136 12.13 -2.43 -1.18
C ALA A 136 13.24 -3.21 -1.87
N PHE A 137 13.00 -3.67 -3.09
CA PHE A 137 13.94 -4.50 -3.82
C PHE A 137 14.27 -3.91 -5.18
N SER A 138 15.53 -4.10 -5.63
CA SER A 138 15.87 -3.88 -7.02
C SER A 138 15.11 -4.85 -7.94
N PRO A 139 14.84 -4.47 -9.20
CA PRO A 139 14.07 -5.32 -10.13
C PRO A 139 14.69 -6.70 -10.37
N ASP A 140 16.02 -6.82 -10.25
CA ASP A 140 16.76 -8.09 -10.34
C ASP A 140 16.73 -8.92 -9.05
N ALA A 141 16.05 -8.42 -8.01
CA ALA A 141 15.96 -9.06 -6.69
C ALA A 141 17.31 -9.31 -6.00
N GLN A 142 18.39 -8.57 -6.38
CA GLN A 142 19.71 -8.74 -5.80
C GLN A 142 20.04 -7.73 -4.71
N THR A 143 19.36 -6.57 -4.70
CA THR A 143 19.57 -5.51 -3.70
C THR A 143 18.28 -5.24 -2.95
N MET A 144 18.36 -5.26 -1.62
CA MET A 144 17.34 -4.77 -0.71
C MET A 144 17.71 -3.37 -0.24
N TYR A 145 16.77 -2.46 -0.27
CA TYR A 145 16.81 -1.18 0.43
C TYR A 145 15.91 -1.31 1.66
N LEU A 146 16.38 -0.86 2.79
CA LEU A 146 15.61 -0.97 4.04
C LEU A 146 15.77 0.28 4.90
N THR A 147 14.74 0.57 5.66
CA THR A 147 14.74 1.59 6.70
C THR A 147 15.34 1.01 7.96
N LYS A 148 16.31 1.70 8.56
CA LYS A 148 16.94 1.29 9.81
C LYS A 148 17.08 2.47 10.75
N ALA A 149 16.73 2.26 12.02
CA ALA A 149 16.98 3.24 13.06
C ALA A 149 18.48 3.30 13.36
N ARG A 150 19.05 4.52 13.33
CA ARG A 150 20.42 4.79 13.78
C ARG A 150 20.39 5.25 15.23
N ARG A 151 21.14 4.57 16.09
CA ARG A 151 21.43 5.04 17.43
C ARG A 151 22.94 5.21 17.59
N GLU A 152 23.38 6.45 17.63
CA GLU A 152 24.74 6.79 18.05
C GLU A 152 24.73 7.35 19.46
N LEU A 153 25.78 7.08 20.24
CA LEU A 153 25.95 7.71 21.56
C LEU A 153 26.04 9.23 21.38
N ASN A 154 25.12 9.96 22.01
CA ASN A 154 25.03 11.43 21.94
C ASN A 154 24.54 12.05 20.62
N ALA A 155 23.94 11.26 19.68
CA ALA A 155 23.24 11.81 18.54
C ALA A 155 21.73 11.58 18.66
N PRO A 156 20.88 12.44 18.06
CA PRO A 156 19.45 12.16 17.93
C PRO A 156 19.23 10.80 17.24
N THR A 157 18.26 10.05 17.71
CA THR A 157 17.83 8.85 16.97
C THR A 157 17.31 9.31 15.61
N SER A 158 17.93 8.88 14.54
CA SER A 158 17.47 9.14 13.18
C SER A 158 17.18 7.84 12.46
N VAL A 159 16.36 7.93 11.43
CA VAL A 159 16.01 6.81 10.56
C VAL A 159 16.72 7.05 9.24
N GLU A 160 17.38 6.03 8.72
CA GLU A 160 18.18 6.11 7.50
C GLU A 160 17.94 4.91 6.60
N ILE A 161 18.23 5.07 5.32
CA ILE A 161 18.15 3.98 4.34
C ILE A 161 19.50 3.24 4.29
N TYR A 162 19.41 1.93 4.32
CA TYR A 162 20.52 1.01 4.17
C TYR A 162 20.28 0.10 2.96
N THR A 163 21.34 -0.48 2.44
CA THR A 163 21.29 -1.52 1.40
C THR A 163 21.90 -2.80 1.89
N SER A 164 21.31 -3.92 1.47
CA SER A 164 21.87 -5.26 1.63
C SER A 164 21.84 -5.97 0.28
N THR A 165 22.88 -6.74 -0.01
CA THR A 165 22.96 -7.50 -1.26
C THR A 165 22.72 -8.97 -1.01
N ARG A 166 22.15 -9.66 -2.00
CA ARG A 166 21.81 -11.07 -1.92
C ARG A 166 22.91 -11.95 -2.54
N SER A 167 23.35 -12.95 -1.79
CA SER A 167 24.22 -14.02 -2.29
C SER A 167 23.71 -15.36 -1.76
N ASP A 168 23.53 -16.34 -2.62
CA ASP A 168 23.05 -17.68 -2.25
C ASP A 168 21.80 -17.68 -1.35
N ALA A 169 20.82 -16.85 -1.70
CA ALA A 169 19.58 -16.61 -0.95
C ALA A 169 19.75 -15.97 0.45
N LYS A 170 20.94 -15.52 0.82
CA LYS A 170 21.21 -14.79 2.08
C LYS A 170 21.47 -13.31 1.80
N TRP A 171 21.04 -12.49 2.74
CA TRP A 171 21.27 -11.06 2.73
C TRP A 171 22.55 -10.71 3.50
N SER A 172 23.36 -9.81 2.94
CA SER A 172 24.57 -9.31 3.62
C SER A 172 24.21 -8.38 4.78
N ALA A 173 25.18 -8.08 5.63
CA ALA A 173 25.06 -6.99 6.60
C ALA A 173 24.67 -5.68 5.89
N PRO A 174 23.70 -4.90 6.44
CA PRO A 174 23.26 -3.66 5.84
C PRO A 174 24.37 -2.59 5.83
N VAL A 175 24.51 -1.91 4.71
CA VAL A 175 25.44 -0.78 4.53
C VAL A 175 24.63 0.49 4.28
N LYS A 176 24.97 1.58 4.97
CA LYS A 176 24.27 2.87 4.80
C LYS A 176 24.30 3.34 3.34
N PHE A 177 23.12 3.73 2.85
CA PHE A 177 22.93 4.33 1.55
C PHE A 177 22.93 5.86 1.67
N GLU A 178 24.05 6.49 1.32
CA GLU A 178 24.19 7.93 1.42
C GLU A 178 23.36 8.65 0.35
N ILE A 179 22.37 9.42 0.77
CA ILE A 179 21.50 10.24 -0.09
C ILE A 179 22.03 11.67 -0.16
N THR A 180 22.26 12.28 0.99
CA THR A 180 22.78 13.64 1.14
C THR A 180 23.82 13.68 2.27
N ALA A 181 24.48 14.83 2.45
CA ALA A 181 25.33 15.09 3.60
C ALA A 181 24.52 15.55 4.85
N ASP A 182 23.21 15.67 4.74
CA ASP A 182 22.33 16.00 5.87
C ASP A 182 22.27 14.84 6.88
N THR A 183 22.56 15.13 8.12
CA THR A 183 22.58 14.18 9.22
C THR A 183 21.48 14.43 10.25
N LEU A 184 20.67 15.46 10.05
CA LEU A 184 19.61 15.87 10.96
C LEU A 184 18.24 15.36 10.54
N SER A 185 18.03 15.25 9.23
CA SER A 185 16.77 14.75 8.68
C SER A 185 16.67 13.23 8.71
N THR A 186 15.45 12.74 8.60
CA THR A 186 15.14 11.31 8.52
C THR A 186 15.01 10.89 7.06
N PHE A 187 15.43 9.66 6.75
CA PHE A 187 15.33 9.06 5.42
C PHE A 187 14.81 7.63 5.55
N GLY A 188 13.66 7.35 4.99
CA GLY A 188 13.03 6.03 5.15
C GLY A 188 12.07 5.68 4.03
N HIS A 189 11.35 4.60 4.23
CA HIS A 189 10.30 4.08 3.34
C HIS A 189 10.74 4.00 1.87
N PRO A 190 11.82 3.24 1.57
CA PRO A 190 12.34 3.16 0.21
C PRO A 190 11.37 2.46 -0.73
N ALA A 191 11.34 2.89 -2.00
CA ALA A 191 10.69 2.20 -3.10
C ALA A 191 11.54 2.35 -4.38
N VAL A 192 11.76 1.25 -5.09
CA VAL A 192 12.55 1.27 -6.33
C VAL A 192 11.62 1.30 -7.52
N SER A 193 11.92 2.13 -8.51
CA SER A 193 11.17 2.13 -9.77
C SER A 193 11.34 0.78 -10.52
N PRO A 194 10.31 0.34 -11.28
CA PRO A 194 10.36 -0.96 -11.97
C PRO A 194 11.51 -1.11 -12.98
N ASP A 195 12.02 0.00 -13.52
CA ASP A 195 13.18 0.04 -14.40
C ASP A 195 14.53 0.04 -13.65
N GLY A 196 14.50 0.20 -12.31
CA GLY A 196 15.68 0.29 -11.46
C GLY A 196 16.45 1.62 -11.61
N GLU A 197 15.84 2.65 -12.17
CA GLU A 197 16.52 3.92 -12.38
C GLU A 197 16.43 4.88 -11.20
N TYR A 198 15.34 4.79 -10.41
CA TYR A 198 15.07 5.70 -9.32
C TYR A 198 14.80 4.97 -8.00
N LEU A 199 15.31 5.56 -6.92
CA LEU A 199 14.89 5.28 -5.57
C LEU A 199 13.95 6.42 -5.13
N TYR A 200 12.72 6.06 -4.80
CA TYR A 200 11.78 6.91 -4.09
C TYR A 200 11.96 6.67 -2.60
N PHE A 201 11.82 7.71 -1.82
CA PHE A 201 11.95 7.61 -0.36
C PHE A 201 11.24 8.78 0.31
N VAL A 202 11.11 8.70 1.61
CA VAL A 202 10.45 9.69 2.45
C VAL A 202 11.47 10.41 3.31
N SER A 203 11.33 11.72 3.44
CA SER A 203 12.20 12.55 4.27
C SER A 203 11.49 13.82 4.73
N ASP A 204 11.86 14.27 5.94
CA ASP A 204 11.51 15.57 6.52
C ASP A 204 12.58 16.63 6.25
N MET A 205 13.46 16.41 5.26
CA MET A 205 14.54 17.35 4.94
C MET A 205 14.03 18.69 4.44
N PRO A 206 14.78 19.78 4.67
CA PRO A 206 14.40 21.12 4.25
C PRO A 206 14.10 21.21 2.75
N GLY A 207 13.08 22.00 2.39
CA GLY A 207 12.64 22.19 1.01
C GLY A 207 11.44 21.32 0.63
N GLY A 208 10.85 20.62 1.59
CA GLY A 208 9.57 19.93 1.46
C GLY A 208 8.36 20.86 1.60
N TYR A 209 7.17 20.26 1.54
CA TYR A 209 5.88 20.94 1.62
C TYR A 209 5.25 20.84 3.01
N GLY A 210 5.59 19.81 3.79
CA GLY A 210 4.96 19.57 5.06
C GLY A 210 5.80 18.83 6.08
N GLY A 211 5.20 17.83 6.70
CA GLY A 211 5.85 16.98 7.69
C GLY A 211 6.91 16.09 7.04
N LYS A 212 6.44 15.03 6.42
CA LYS A 212 7.28 14.12 5.62
C LYS A 212 6.82 14.17 4.16
N ASP A 213 7.78 14.29 3.28
CA ASP A 213 7.57 14.36 1.85
C ASP A 213 8.16 13.16 1.13
N ILE A 214 7.59 12.82 -0.03
CA ILE A 214 8.16 11.84 -0.95
C ILE A 214 9.12 12.54 -1.92
N TRP A 215 10.32 11.98 -1.98
CA TRP A 215 11.43 12.41 -2.83
C TRP A 215 11.85 11.27 -3.74
N ARG A 216 12.59 11.58 -4.78
CA ARG A 216 13.30 10.58 -5.58
C ARG A 216 14.73 10.99 -5.89
N ILE A 217 15.59 9.99 -6.09
CA ILE A 217 16.97 10.16 -6.52
C ILE A 217 17.30 9.13 -7.59
N SER A 218 18.08 9.50 -8.61
CA SER A 218 18.58 8.53 -9.59
C SER A 218 19.58 7.57 -8.95
N LEU A 219 19.42 6.28 -9.19
CA LEU A 219 20.36 5.26 -8.74
C LEU A 219 21.64 5.23 -9.58
N LYS A 220 21.58 5.75 -10.81
CA LYS A 220 22.73 5.86 -11.74
C LYS A 220 23.49 7.18 -11.56
N GLU A 221 22.76 8.30 -11.57
CA GLU A 221 23.31 9.64 -11.52
C GLU A 221 22.95 10.32 -10.21
N ARG A 222 23.52 9.86 -9.10
CA ARG A 222 23.16 10.29 -7.76
C ARG A 222 23.29 11.80 -7.55
N GLN A 223 24.41 12.37 -8.02
CA GLN A 223 24.73 13.77 -7.76
C GLN A 223 23.84 14.72 -8.57
N GLY A 224 23.09 15.57 -7.87
CA GLY A 224 22.20 16.56 -8.50
C GLY A 224 20.87 16.02 -9.01
N SER A 225 20.56 14.74 -8.77
CA SER A 225 19.32 14.11 -9.23
C SER A 225 18.22 14.03 -8.16
N LEU A 226 18.47 14.58 -6.98
CA LEU A 226 17.51 14.62 -5.88
C LEU A 226 16.36 15.57 -6.19
N VAL A 227 15.13 15.06 -6.19
CA VAL A 227 13.94 15.83 -6.56
C VAL A 227 12.80 15.53 -5.59
N ASN A 228 12.16 16.60 -5.06
CA ASN A 228 10.86 16.50 -4.39
C ASN A 228 9.77 16.24 -5.44
N LEU A 229 8.80 15.37 -5.17
CA LEU A 229 7.76 15.02 -6.15
C LEU A 229 6.72 16.13 -6.38
N GLY A 230 6.81 17.22 -5.64
CA GLY A 230 5.97 18.40 -5.85
C GLY A 230 4.60 18.33 -5.15
N PRO A 231 3.82 19.43 -5.26
CA PRO A 231 2.62 19.64 -4.46
C PRO A 231 1.40 18.82 -4.93
N ASP A 232 1.48 18.13 -6.06
CA ASP A 232 0.42 17.20 -6.45
C ASP A 232 0.49 15.92 -5.59
N ILE A 233 1.68 15.55 -5.09
CA ILE A 233 1.93 14.39 -4.23
C ILE A 233 2.06 14.81 -2.77
N ASN A 234 2.92 15.79 -2.49
CA ASN A 234 3.29 16.19 -1.15
C ASN A 234 2.39 17.31 -0.64
N THR A 235 1.97 17.18 0.62
CA THR A 235 1.02 18.08 1.28
C THR A 235 1.66 18.74 2.52
N GLU A 236 0.91 19.53 3.28
CA GLU A 236 1.36 20.00 4.59
C GLU A 236 1.34 18.91 5.68
N GLY A 237 0.74 17.75 5.39
CA GLY A 237 0.75 16.57 6.25
C GLY A 237 1.98 15.70 6.10
N ASN A 238 1.80 14.41 6.28
CA ASN A 238 2.80 13.38 6.00
C ASN A 238 2.39 12.61 4.75
N ASP A 239 3.30 12.50 3.81
CA ASP A 239 3.17 11.72 2.60
C ASP A 239 4.22 10.61 2.64
N ASP A 240 3.75 9.40 2.87
CA ASP A 240 4.57 8.26 3.33
C ASP A 240 4.39 7.03 2.41
N PHE A 241 5.23 6.00 2.58
CA PHE A 241 5.11 4.65 2.02
C PHE A 241 4.92 4.60 0.50
N PRO A 242 5.82 5.19 -0.28
CA PRO A 242 5.74 5.11 -1.73
C PRO A 242 5.88 3.67 -2.23
N TYR A 243 5.17 3.34 -3.30
CA TYR A 243 5.29 2.10 -4.06
C TYR A 243 5.07 2.39 -5.54
N VAL A 244 6.01 2.01 -6.40
CA VAL A 244 5.89 2.21 -7.85
C VAL A 244 5.54 0.90 -8.53
N ARG A 245 4.38 0.87 -9.17
CA ARG A 245 3.89 -0.30 -9.90
C ARG A 245 4.52 -0.38 -11.29
N SER A 246 4.50 -1.57 -11.90
CA SER A 246 5.07 -1.83 -13.23
C SER A 246 4.47 -1.00 -14.36
N ASP A 247 3.25 -0.46 -14.20
CA ASP A 247 2.61 0.45 -15.14
C ASP A 247 3.05 1.92 -14.97
N GLY A 248 3.96 2.20 -14.04
CA GLY A 248 4.45 3.55 -13.71
C GLY A 248 3.57 4.32 -12.74
N SER A 249 2.45 3.76 -12.28
CA SER A 249 1.64 4.38 -11.23
C SER A 249 2.40 4.38 -9.91
N LEU A 250 2.38 5.53 -9.22
CA LEU A 250 2.88 5.68 -7.86
C LEU A 250 1.72 5.50 -6.88
N TYR A 251 1.88 4.62 -5.92
CA TYR A 251 0.98 4.52 -4.76
C TYR A 251 1.71 5.06 -3.55
N PHE A 252 0.98 5.74 -2.67
CA PHE A 252 1.53 6.30 -1.45
C PHE A 252 0.43 6.45 -0.41
N SER A 253 0.80 6.75 0.83
CA SER A 253 -0.16 6.99 1.90
C SER A 253 0.01 8.40 2.43
N SER A 254 -1.10 9.06 2.73
CA SER A 254 -1.09 10.45 3.16
C SER A 254 -2.17 10.73 4.21
N ASP A 255 -1.83 11.55 5.19
CA ASP A 255 -2.79 12.17 6.13
C ASP A 255 -3.13 13.62 5.76
N GLY A 256 -2.50 14.14 4.71
CA GLY A 256 -2.68 15.51 4.24
C GLY A 256 -3.60 15.67 3.04
N HIS A 257 -3.80 14.64 2.22
CA HIS A 257 -4.81 14.63 1.17
C HIS A 257 -6.22 14.36 1.73
N PRO A 258 -7.30 14.80 1.05
CA PRO A 258 -8.67 14.48 1.49
C PRO A 258 -8.91 12.96 1.53
N GLY A 259 -9.08 12.42 2.74
CA GLY A 259 -9.12 10.99 3.02
C GLY A 259 -10.29 10.56 3.90
N MET A 260 -10.31 9.28 4.25
CA MET A 260 -11.35 8.66 5.09
C MET A 260 -10.93 8.54 6.55
N GLY A 261 -9.64 8.70 6.86
CA GLY A 261 -9.14 8.39 8.19
C GLY A 261 -7.87 9.12 8.56
N GLY A 262 -6.93 8.35 9.11
CA GLY A 262 -5.56 8.77 9.34
C GLY A 262 -4.78 8.77 8.02
N LEU A 263 -3.83 7.85 7.87
CA LEU A 263 -3.19 7.62 6.58
C LEU A 263 -4.16 6.90 5.64
N ASP A 264 -4.37 7.46 4.46
CA ASP A 264 -5.13 6.83 3.37
C ASP A 264 -4.20 6.52 2.19
N ILE A 265 -4.46 5.43 1.47
CA ILE A 265 -3.71 5.04 0.28
C ILE A 265 -4.27 5.77 -0.95
N PHE A 266 -3.36 6.42 -1.68
CA PHE A 266 -3.64 7.12 -2.93
C PHE A 266 -2.89 6.48 -4.09
N ARG A 267 -3.45 6.63 -5.28
CA ARG A 267 -2.83 6.31 -6.55
C ARG A 267 -2.53 7.59 -7.30
N ALA A 268 -1.30 7.76 -7.73
CA ALA A 268 -0.89 8.88 -8.58
C ALA A 268 -0.48 8.36 -9.97
N THR A 269 -0.97 9.04 -11.00
CA THR A 269 -0.63 8.74 -12.40
C THR A 269 0.01 10.00 -12.99
N ALA A 270 1.20 9.84 -13.59
CA ALA A 270 1.87 10.96 -14.23
C ALA A 270 1.02 11.52 -15.38
N VAL A 271 0.96 12.84 -15.51
CA VAL A 271 0.23 13.55 -16.55
C VAL A 271 1.12 14.58 -17.22
N GLY A 272 0.99 14.74 -18.54
CA GLY A 272 1.79 15.69 -19.31
C GLY A 272 3.20 15.19 -19.65
N ASP A 273 4.15 16.11 -19.72
CA ASP A 273 5.55 15.80 -19.99
C ASP A 273 6.19 15.17 -18.73
N PRO A 274 6.91 14.04 -18.84
CA PRO A 274 7.61 13.43 -17.71
C PRO A 274 8.60 14.35 -16.98
N ALA A 275 9.07 15.40 -17.65
CA ALA A 275 9.96 16.40 -17.05
C ALA A 275 9.22 17.32 -16.06
N ASP A 276 7.91 17.52 -16.21
CA ASP A 276 7.14 18.46 -15.39
C ASP A 276 6.67 17.88 -14.04
N LEU A 277 6.84 16.56 -13.84
CA LEU A 277 6.43 15.84 -12.60
C LEU A 277 5.03 16.22 -12.10
N ARG A 278 4.07 16.25 -13.01
CA ARG A 278 2.67 16.51 -12.67
C ARG A 278 1.93 15.20 -12.51
N TRP A 279 1.04 15.17 -11.52
CA TRP A 279 0.37 13.94 -11.12
C TRP A 279 -1.14 14.16 -10.99
N LYS A 280 -1.90 13.18 -11.45
CA LYS A 280 -3.31 13.03 -11.08
C LYS A 280 -3.38 12.08 -9.90
N VAL A 281 -3.85 12.56 -8.75
CA VAL A 281 -3.96 11.79 -7.52
C VAL A 281 -5.40 11.36 -7.31
N GLU A 282 -5.62 10.11 -6.94
CA GLU A 282 -6.92 9.51 -6.70
C GLU A 282 -6.89 8.69 -5.41
N ASN A 283 -7.83 8.94 -4.49
CA ASN A 283 -8.01 8.12 -3.28
C ASN A 283 -8.49 6.71 -3.68
N MET A 284 -7.86 5.66 -3.15
CA MET A 284 -8.22 4.26 -3.45
C MET A 284 -9.62 3.88 -2.95
N GLY A 285 -10.15 4.66 -2.02
CA GLY A 285 -11.50 4.51 -1.49
C GLY A 285 -11.74 3.24 -0.69
N PHE A 286 -12.98 3.08 -0.22
CA PHE A 286 -13.39 1.91 0.55
C PHE A 286 -13.53 0.68 -0.38
N PRO A 287 -13.08 -0.54 0.04
CA PRO A 287 -12.58 -0.93 1.35
C PRO A 287 -11.05 -0.89 1.51
N ILE A 288 -10.29 -0.43 0.52
CA ILE A 288 -8.83 -0.27 0.68
C ILE A 288 -8.58 0.73 1.83
N ASN A 289 -9.15 1.92 1.75
CA ASN A 289 -9.10 2.90 2.82
C ASN A 289 -10.25 2.74 3.83
N SER A 290 -9.99 3.12 5.07
CA SER A 290 -10.89 3.05 6.21
C SER A 290 -10.82 4.32 7.07
N ALA A 291 -11.36 4.30 8.28
CA ALA A 291 -11.14 5.39 9.23
C ALA A 291 -9.78 5.30 9.96
N GLY A 292 -9.14 4.11 9.98
CA GLY A 292 -7.81 3.93 10.54
C GLY A 292 -6.69 4.43 9.61
N ASP A 293 -5.48 4.06 9.96
CA ASP A 293 -4.32 4.23 9.07
C ASP A 293 -4.27 3.06 8.07
N ASP A 294 -4.16 3.38 6.79
CA ASP A 294 -4.06 2.44 5.69
C ASP A 294 -2.81 2.78 4.86
N PHE A 295 -1.83 1.86 4.79
CA PHE A 295 -0.52 2.20 4.23
C PHE A 295 0.26 1.00 3.70
N GLY A 296 1.38 1.28 3.01
CA GLY A 296 2.36 0.27 2.61
C GLY A 296 1.78 -0.79 1.68
N ILE A 297 1.08 -0.37 0.62
CA ILE A 297 0.49 -1.27 -0.38
C ILE A 297 1.54 -1.89 -1.28
N THR A 298 1.35 -3.15 -1.63
CA THR A 298 2.11 -3.86 -2.66
C THR A 298 1.18 -4.70 -3.51
N PHE A 299 1.46 -4.78 -4.80
CA PHE A 299 0.67 -5.56 -5.75
C PHE A 299 1.35 -6.87 -6.12
N GLY A 300 0.55 -7.91 -6.28
CA GLY A 300 0.94 -9.16 -6.92
C GLY A 300 1.03 -9.03 -8.45
N LYS A 301 0.81 -10.14 -9.15
CA LYS A 301 0.84 -10.16 -10.63
C LYS A 301 -0.38 -9.48 -11.27
N GLY A 302 -1.44 -9.27 -10.51
CA GLY A 302 -2.71 -8.71 -10.98
C GLY A 302 -3.18 -7.50 -10.17
N GLU A 303 -4.48 -7.43 -9.97
CA GLU A 303 -5.15 -6.45 -9.09
C GLU A 303 -5.38 -7.04 -7.69
N ASP A 304 -4.42 -7.81 -7.21
CA ASP A 304 -4.37 -8.41 -5.90
C ASP A 304 -3.08 -8.01 -5.18
N GLY A 305 -3.06 -8.12 -3.88
CA GLY A 305 -1.86 -7.78 -3.12
C GLY A 305 -2.10 -7.71 -1.62
N PHE A 306 -1.25 -6.93 -0.97
CA PHE A 306 -1.30 -6.71 0.47
C PHE A 306 -1.10 -5.22 0.80
N PHE A 307 -1.58 -4.83 1.96
CA PHE A 307 -1.32 -3.52 2.57
C PHE A 307 -1.42 -3.63 4.09
N SER A 308 -1.09 -2.56 4.78
CA SER A 308 -1.10 -2.48 6.24
C SER A 308 -2.25 -1.60 6.72
N SER A 309 -2.87 -1.98 7.84
CA SER A 309 -3.90 -1.16 8.45
C SER A 309 -4.03 -1.46 9.95
N ASN A 310 -4.36 -0.43 10.75
CA ASN A 310 -4.71 -0.57 12.15
C ASN A 310 -6.24 -0.67 12.37
N ARG A 311 -7.02 -0.76 11.27
CA ARG A 311 -8.49 -0.88 11.34
C ARG A 311 -8.93 -2.02 12.23
N GLY A 312 -9.83 -1.73 13.17
CA GLY A 312 -10.45 -2.75 14.02
C GLY A 312 -9.56 -3.32 15.12
N ASP A 313 -8.31 -2.90 15.28
CA ASP A 313 -7.50 -3.23 16.45
C ASP A 313 -7.67 -2.16 17.55
N ALA A 314 -8.25 -2.55 18.68
CA ALA A 314 -8.51 -1.63 19.79
C ALA A 314 -7.23 -1.09 20.47
N ARG A 315 -6.06 -1.67 20.18
CA ARG A 315 -4.75 -1.24 20.69
C ARG A 315 -4.03 -0.32 19.72
N GLY A 316 -4.56 -0.18 18.48
CA GLY A 316 -3.95 0.58 17.41
C GLY A 316 -2.74 -0.11 16.78
N TYR A 317 -2.64 -1.45 16.85
CA TYR A 317 -1.58 -2.19 16.19
C TYR A 317 -1.88 -2.37 14.71
N ASP A 318 -0.85 -2.25 13.89
CA ASP A 318 -0.93 -2.46 12.46
C ASP A 318 -0.97 -3.95 12.13
N HIS A 319 -1.78 -4.30 11.15
CA HIS A 319 -1.93 -5.65 10.64
C HIS A 319 -1.91 -5.67 9.11
N ILE A 320 -1.43 -6.75 8.56
CA ILE A 320 -1.40 -6.97 7.11
C ILE A 320 -2.77 -7.46 6.66
N TYR A 321 -3.30 -6.82 5.62
CA TYR A 321 -4.52 -7.19 4.92
C TYR A 321 -4.20 -7.58 3.49
N SER A 322 -4.86 -8.60 2.98
CA SER A 322 -4.87 -8.91 1.56
C SER A 322 -6.02 -8.21 0.87
N PHE A 323 -5.82 -7.86 -0.37
CA PHE A 323 -6.89 -7.39 -1.25
C PHE A 323 -6.86 -8.15 -2.57
N GLU A 324 -8.05 -8.32 -3.14
CA GLU A 324 -8.26 -8.88 -4.47
C GLU A 324 -9.36 -8.08 -5.16
N TYR A 325 -9.21 -7.85 -6.47
CA TYR A 325 -10.23 -7.17 -7.24
C TYR A 325 -11.27 -8.19 -7.72
N ASP A 326 -12.53 -8.01 -7.31
CA ASP A 326 -13.62 -8.87 -7.75
C ASP A 326 -14.05 -8.49 -9.18
N PRO A 327 -13.75 -9.30 -10.20
CA PRO A 327 -14.11 -8.99 -11.57
C PRO A 327 -15.63 -8.94 -11.74
N VAL A 328 -16.17 -7.91 -12.46
CA VAL A 328 -17.61 -7.89 -12.81
C VAL A 328 -17.90 -9.13 -13.63
N ARG A 329 -18.64 -10.06 -13.06
CA ARG A 329 -19.26 -11.13 -13.80
C ARG A 329 -20.56 -10.59 -14.42
N ILE A 330 -20.59 -10.45 -15.73
CA ILE A 330 -21.82 -10.18 -16.46
C ILE A 330 -22.47 -11.54 -16.65
N THR A 331 -23.67 -11.73 -16.09
CA THR A 331 -24.43 -12.94 -16.33
C THR A 331 -25.44 -12.67 -17.45
N ILE A 332 -25.40 -13.49 -18.49
CA ILE A 332 -26.44 -13.54 -19.52
C ILE A 332 -27.34 -14.74 -19.19
N GLU A 333 -28.58 -14.46 -18.89
CA GLU A 333 -29.58 -15.48 -18.61
C GLU A 333 -30.65 -15.44 -19.71
N GLY A 334 -31.21 -16.60 -20.04
CA GLY A 334 -32.25 -16.69 -21.03
C GLY A 334 -33.00 -18.01 -20.97
N LEU A 335 -34.01 -18.10 -21.81
CA LEU A 335 -34.82 -19.31 -21.97
C LEU A 335 -34.74 -19.73 -23.43
N VAL A 336 -34.56 -21.01 -23.68
CA VAL A 336 -34.73 -21.60 -25.03
C VAL A 336 -36.13 -22.15 -25.10
N MET A 337 -36.91 -21.62 -26.05
CA MET A 337 -38.29 -22.06 -26.32
C MET A 337 -38.41 -22.47 -27.77
N ASP A 338 -39.32 -23.37 -28.06
CA ASP A 338 -39.71 -23.68 -29.45
C ASP A 338 -40.71 -22.64 -29.98
N LYS A 339 -41.23 -22.89 -31.21
CA LYS A 339 -42.19 -22.01 -31.89
C LYS A 339 -43.58 -21.96 -31.20
N ASP A 340 -43.86 -22.92 -30.33
CA ASP A 340 -45.12 -23.03 -29.59
C ASP A 340 -44.97 -22.53 -28.13
N GLU A 341 -43.85 -21.82 -27.85
CA GLU A 341 -43.45 -21.25 -26.55
C GLU A 341 -43.23 -22.31 -25.44
N GLU A 342 -42.95 -23.56 -25.82
CA GLU A 342 -42.63 -24.63 -24.88
C GLU A 342 -41.11 -24.68 -24.62
N PRO A 343 -40.65 -24.89 -23.37
CA PRO A 343 -39.23 -24.95 -23.01
C PRO A 343 -38.49 -26.10 -23.73
N VAL A 344 -37.36 -25.79 -24.35
CA VAL A 344 -36.51 -26.78 -25.00
C VAL A 344 -35.38 -27.19 -24.07
N LYS A 345 -35.57 -28.33 -23.40
CA LYS A 345 -34.52 -28.92 -22.54
C LYS A 345 -33.35 -29.46 -23.38
N ASN A 346 -32.17 -29.47 -22.79
CA ASN A 346 -30.92 -29.96 -23.38
C ASN A 346 -30.53 -29.28 -24.71
N ALA A 347 -31.08 -28.10 -25.01
CA ALA A 347 -30.62 -27.29 -26.12
C ALA A 347 -29.17 -26.84 -25.85
N ILE A 348 -28.36 -26.87 -26.89
CA ILE A 348 -26.96 -26.42 -26.78
C ILE A 348 -26.89 -24.94 -27.15
N ILE A 349 -26.51 -24.11 -26.20
CA ILE A 349 -26.29 -22.67 -26.38
C ILE A 349 -24.79 -22.42 -26.49
N ARG A 350 -24.39 -21.64 -27.48
CA ARG A 350 -23.01 -21.26 -27.71
C ARG A 350 -22.90 -19.75 -27.78
N ILE A 351 -22.01 -19.19 -26.94
CA ILE A 351 -21.64 -17.77 -26.97
C ILE A 351 -20.22 -17.65 -27.51
N VAL A 352 -20.02 -16.74 -28.46
CA VAL A 352 -18.73 -16.43 -29.06
C VAL A 352 -18.45 -14.96 -28.81
N GLY A 353 -17.38 -14.66 -28.09
CA GLY A 353 -16.92 -13.30 -27.82
C GLY A 353 -16.10 -12.73 -29.00
N ASN A 354 -16.05 -11.41 -29.09
CA ASN A 354 -15.21 -10.68 -30.07
C ASN A 354 -13.70 -10.82 -29.82
N ASP A 355 -13.32 -11.32 -28.65
CA ASP A 355 -11.96 -11.66 -28.25
C ASP A 355 -11.55 -13.10 -28.64
N GLY A 356 -12.42 -13.82 -29.31
CA GLY A 356 -12.24 -15.23 -29.66
C GLY A 356 -12.64 -16.21 -28.56
N SER A 357 -13.10 -15.75 -27.43
CA SER A 357 -13.64 -16.61 -26.37
C SER A 357 -14.88 -17.37 -26.87
N ASN A 358 -15.03 -18.60 -26.38
CA ASN A 358 -16.10 -19.50 -26.82
C ASN A 358 -16.58 -20.32 -25.63
N GLN A 359 -17.80 -20.12 -25.20
CA GLN A 359 -18.45 -20.86 -24.13
C GLN A 359 -19.66 -21.62 -24.65
N LYS A 360 -19.93 -22.78 -24.05
CA LYS A 360 -21.03 -23.67 -24.39
C LYS A 360 -21.75 -24.09 -23.12
N GLU A 361 -23.07 -23.95 -23.12
CA GLU A 361 -23.94 -24.39 -22.03
C GLU A 361 -25.06 -25.26 -22.59
N VAL A 362 -25.68 -26.05 -21.74
CA VAL A 362 -26.81 -26.90 -22.04
C VAL A 362 -28.02 -26.38 -21.26
N ALA A 363 -29.10 -26.07 -21.97
CA ALA A 363 -30.34 -25.63 -21.32
C ALA A 363 -30.86 -26.67 -20.32
N ARG A 364 -31.31 -26.19 -19.19
CA ARG A 364 -31.94 -27.00 -18.14
C ARG A 364 -33.30 -27.53 -18.59
N ASP A 365 -33.94 -28.35 -17.75
CA ASP A 365 -35.24 -28.95 -18.08
C ASP A 365 -36.34 -27.92 -18.29
N ASP A 366 -36.21 -26.73 -17.73
CA ASP A 366 -37.10 -25.58 -17.91
C ASP A 366 -36.70 -24.66 -19.09
N GLY A 367 -35.75 -25.09 -19.92
CA GLY A 367 -35.20 -24.32 -21.03
C GLY A 367 -34.23 -23.19 -20.58
N SER A 368 -34.00 -22.98 -19.29
CA SER A 368 -33.16 -21.90 -18.83
C SER A 368 -31.65 -22.16 -19.05
N PHE A 369 -30.92 -21.10 -19.31
CA PHE A 369 -29.45 -21.13 -19.37
C PHE A 369 -28.85 -19.87 -18.73
N SER A 370 -27.57 -19.95 -18.33
CA SER A 370 -26.86 -18.84 -17.73
C SER A 370 -25.36 -18.90 -18.09
N PHE A 371 -24.82 -17.82 -18.63
CA PHE A 371 -23.40 -17.65 -18.92
C PHE A 371 -22.79 -16.54 -18.04
N ALA A 372 -21.64 -16.81 -17.47
CA ALA A 372 -20.84 -15.78 -16.82
C ALA A 372 -19.77 -15.25 -17.80
N LEU A 373 -19.82 -13.97 -18.12
CA LEU A 373 -18.90 -13.30 -19.04
C LEU A 373 -17.99 -12.31 -18.28
N GLN A 374 -16.80 -12.10 -18.80
CA GLN A 374 -15.93 -11.04 -18.34
C GLN A 374 -16.32 -9.68 -18.95
N ARG A 375 -16.11 -8.58 -18.21
CA ARG A 375 -16.37 -7.23 -18.71
C ARG A 375 -15.44 -6.90 -19.89
N GLY A 376 -16.00 -6.31 -20.95
CA GLY A 376 -15.24 -5.87 -22.14
C GLY A 376 -15.29 -6.84 -23.31
N VAL A 377 -15.77 -8.06 -23.09
CA VAL A 377 -16.08 -9.01 -24.17
C VAL A 377 -17.46 -8.67 -24.74
N LYS A 378 -17.53 -8.47 -26.05
CA LYS A 378 -18.78 -8.21 -26.79
C LYS A 378 -19.23 -9.43 -27.57
#